data_435e42d5ba82ad21de9c6dadd50dd978
#
_entry.id   435e42d5ba82ad21de9c6dadd50dd978
#
_cell.length_a   1.000
_cell.length_b   1.000
_cell.length_c   1.000
_cell.angle_alpha   90.00
_cell.angle_beta   90.00
_cell.angle_gamma   90.00
#
_symmetry.space_group_name_H-M   'P 1'
#
loop_
_entity.id
_entity.type
_entity.pdbx_description
1 polymer ?
#
loop_
_entity_poly.entity_id
_entity_poly.type
_entity_poly.pdbx_seq_one_letter_code
_entity_poly.pdbx_strand_id
1 'polypeptide(L)'
;HVDMDAFYASVEQLDNPELRGKAIAVGGSSARGVVSAASYEARKFGVRSAMSGTVARKLCPDLIFVRTNFDRYKEVSKQIRKIFFEYTDLVEPLSLDEAYLDVTENKKGNPSATLIATEIRKKIKEKTGLNASAGISVNKFVAKIASDINKPNGQKTIGPEEVVPFLETLDVKKFYGVGKVTKEKMYRLGIFTGKDLKSKSLEFLEEHFGKSGGFYYKVVRGIHTSKVKPSRTQKSLAAEHTFSENISSEIFMMERLEEIAAEVENRLKSKKLAGKTVTLKIKYRDFTLQTRSKTLPLFIASKELILEVVKELLFQEKMKESVRLLGISISHLNNETPKKKEVPKESIDVQLKLEF
;
A
#
# COMPACT_ATOMS: atom_id res chain seq x y z
N HIS A 1 -8.93 -13.14 1.41
CA HIS A 1 -8.43 -11.97 0.66
C HIS A 1 -8.95 -12.02 -0.77
N VAL A 2 -9.58 -10.95 -1.23
CA VAL A 2 -10.08 -10.79 -2.60
C VAL A 2 -9.32 -9.65 -3.27
N ASP A 3 -8.91 -9.87 -4.53
CA ASP A 3 -8.06 -8.95 -5.28
C ASP A 3 -8.48 -8.97 -6.76
N MET A 4 -8.76 -7.80 -7.34
CA MET A 4 -9.19 -7.70 -8.72
C MET A 4 -8.05 -7.97 -9.68
N ASP A 5 -8.32 -8.65 -10.76
CA ASP A 5 -7.32 -9.02 -11.75
C ASP A 5 -6.98 -7.84 -12.67
N ALA A 6 -5.73 -7.34 -12.62
CA ALA A 6 -5.24 -6.21 -13.41
C ALA A 6 -6.19 -5.00 -13.41
N PHE A 7 -6.70 -4.61 -12.24
CA PHE A 7 -7.89 -3.81 -12.00
C PHE A 7 -8.06 -2.64 -12.97
N TYR A 8 -7.17 -1.64 -12.96
CA TYR A 8 -7.34 -0.45 -13.81
C TYR A 8 -7.32 -0.82 -15.30
N ALA A 9 -6.41 -1.71 -15.72
CA ALA A 9 -6.35 -2.14 -17.10
C ALA A 9 -7.62 -2.91 -17.52
N SER A 10 -8.18 -3.73 -16.63
CA SER A 10 -9.40 -4.48 -16.89
C SER A 10 -10.62 -3.55 -16.99
N VAL A 11 -10.68 -2.47 -16.17
CA VAL A 11 -11.73 -1.44 -16.28
C VAL A 11 -11.63 -0.72 -17.63
N GLU A 12 -10.42 -0.32 -18.07
CA GLU A 12 -10.24 0.34 -19.35
C GLU A 12 -10.63 -0.56 -20.54
N GLN A 13 -10.28 -1.87 -20.48
CA GLN A 13 -10.67 -2.85 -21.50
C GLN A 13 -12.18 -3.15 -21.47
N LEU A 14 -12.84 -2.99 -20.31
CA LEU A 14 -14.30 -3.14 -20.20
C LEU A 14 -15.04 -1.96 -20.84
N ASP A 15 -14.61 -0.75 -20.50
CA ASP A 15 -15.25 0.50 -20.94
C ASP A 15 -14.91 0.81 -22.42
N ASN A 16 -13.75 0.35 -22.93
CA ASN A 16 -13.30 0.54 -24.32
C ASN A 16 -13.08 -0.81 -25.01
N PRO A 17 -14.10 -1.35 -25.69
CA PRO A 17 -14.02 -2.68 -26.32
C PRO A 17 -12.87 -2.86 -27.30
N GLU A 18 -12.43 -1.80 -27.96
CA GLU A 18 -11.27 -1.81 -28.87
C GLU A 18 -9.94 -2.11 -28.18
N LEU A 19 -9.84 -1.97 -26.86
CA LEU A 19 -8.64 -2.30 -26.07
C LEU A 19 -8.60 -3.77 -25.63
N ARG A 20 -9.68 -4.50 -25.81
CA ARG A 20 -9.76 -5.92 -25.41
C ARG A 20 -8.76 -6.78 -26.16
N GLY A 21 -8.06 -7.63 -25.42
CA GLY A 21 -7.02 -8.51 -25.98
C GLY A 21 -5.73 -7.80 -26.38
N LYS A 22 -5.65 -6.47 -26.22
CA LYS A 22 -4.43 -5.70 -26.53
C LYS A 22 -3.56 -5.50 -25.29
N ALA A 23 -2.26 -5.39 -25.53
CA ALA A 23 -1.30 -5.03 -24.51
C ALA A 23 -1.49 -3.55 -24.15
N ILE A 24 -2.05 -3.27 -22.97
CA ILE A 24 -2.25 -1.90 -22.47
C ILE A 24 -1.55 -1.66 -21.13
N ALA A 25 -1.14 -0.41 -20.90
CA ALA A 25 -0.64 0.08 -19.62
C ALA A 25 -1.39 1.34 -19.23
N VAL A 26 -1.96 1.35 -18.04
CA VAL A 26 -2.63 2.54 -17.49
C VAL A 26 -1.57 3.42 -16.82
N GLY A 27 -1.49 4.70 -17.21
CA GLY A 27 -0.42 5.60 -16.81
C GLY A 27 0.89 5.34 -17.56
N GLY A 28 1.94 6.06 -17.21
CA GLY A 28 3.29 5.82 -17.77
C GLY A 28 3.59 6.50 -19.11
N SER A 29 2.65 7.24 -19.69
CA SER A 29 2.84 7.88 -21.01
C SER A 29 3.78 9.08 -21.00
N SER A 30 3.95 9.78 -19.88
CA SER A 30 4.84 10.93 -19.77
C SER A 30 6.30 10.52 -19.63
N ALA A 31 7.24 11.46 -19.89
CA ALA A 31 8.69 11.22 -19.84
C ALA A 31 9.19 10.59 -18.52
N ARG A 32 8.55 10.92 -17.40
CA ARG A 32 8.83 10.37 -16.05
C ARG A 32 7.66 9.55 -15.52
N GLY A 33 6.73 9.18 -16.38
CA GLY A 33 5.54 8.43 -16.03
C GLY A 33 5.86 7.00 -15.63
N VAL A 34 5.04 6.47 -14.71
CA VAL A 34 5.14 5.13 -14.19
C VAL A 34 3.84 4.38 -14.50
N VAL A 35 3.96 3.12 -14.91
CA VAL A 35 2.81 2.24 -15.13
C VAL A 35 2.10 2.00 -13.80
N SER A 36 0.83 2.38 -13.74
CA SER A 36 -0.04 2.11 -12.58
C SER A 36 -0.57 0.68 -12.60
N ALA A 37 -1.04 0.21 -13.78
CA ALA A 37 -1.47 -1.16 -13.99
C ALA A 37 -1.17 -1.60 -15.44
N ALA A 38 -0.85 -2.87 -15.62
CA ALA A 38 -0.62 -3.48 -16.93
C ALA A 38 -1.63 -4.62 -17.16
N SER A 39 -2.20 -4.71 -18.38
CA SER A 39 -3.06 -5.82 -18.78
C SER A 39 -2.30 -7.14 -18.78
N TYR A 40 -3.01 -8.26 -18.76
CA TYR A 40 -2.37 -9.57 -18.80
C TYR A 40 -1.62 -9.79 -20.13
N GLU A 41 -2.09 -9.23 -21.22
CA GLU A 41 -1.43 -9.20 -22.50
C GLU A 41 -0.07 -8.49 -22.41
N ALA A 42 -0.03 -7.29 -21.79
CA ALA A 42 1.21 -6.55 -21.57
C ALA A 42 2.18 -7.28 -20.62
N ARG A 43 1.63 -7.98 -19.60
CA ARG A 43 2.43 -8.78 -18.66
C ARG A 43 3.16 -9.94 -19.31
N LYS A 44 2.68 -10.48 -20.44
CA LYS A 44 3.38 -11.51 -21.22
C LYS A 44 4.72 -11.02 -21.75
N PHE A 45 4.83 -9.73 -22.06
CA PHE A 45 6.06 -9.06 -22.47
C PHE A 45 6.93 -8.58 -21.29
N GLY A 46 6.56 -8.89 -20.06
CA GLY A 46 7.29 -8.48 -18.86
C GLY A 46 6.93 -7.10 -18.32
N VAL A 47 5.95 -6.39 -18.91
CA VAL A 47 5.47 -5.10 -18.38
C VAL A 47 4.78 -5.30 -17.03
N ARG A 48 5.11 -4.46 -16.04
CA ARG A 48 4.59 -4.53 -14.65
C ARG A 48 4.28 -3.14 -14.10
N SER A 49 3.42 -3.09 -13.09
CA SER A 49 3.22 -1.89 -12.27
C SER A 49 4.52 -1.39 -11.68
N ALA A 50 4.62 -0.09 -11.43
CA ALA A 50 5.80 0.63 -10.96
C ALA A 50 6.98 0.71 -11.97
N MET A 51 6.87 0.14 -13.16
CA MET A 51 7.86 0.25 -14.22
C MET A 51 7.76 1.61 -14.92
N SER A 52 8.88 2.24 -15.30
CA SER A 52 8.83 3.45 -16.10
C SER A 52 8.21 3.18 -17.48
N GLY A 53 7.47 4.15 -18.02
CA GLY A 53 6.86 4.02 -19.34
C GLY A 53 7.89 3.77 -20.45
N THR A 54 9.08 4.35 -20.34
CA THR A 54 10.19 4.12 -21.27
C THR A 54 10.64 2.65 -21.29
N VAL A 55 10.79 2.04 -20.11
CA VAL A 55 11.16 0.61 -20.01
C VAL A 55 10.01 -0.26 -20.49
N ALA A 56 8.77 0.06 -20.11
CA ALA A 56 7.59 -0.67 -20.56
C ALA A 56 7.47 -0.70 -22.10
N ARG A 57 7.72 0.43 -22.76
CA ARG A 57 7.71 0.52 -24.25
C ARG A 57 8.84 -0.28 -24.90
N LYS A 58 10.03 -0.32 -24.27
CA LYS A 58 11.13 -1.16 -24.77
C LYS A 58 10.80 -2.66 -24.72
N LEU A 59 10.08 -3.10 -23.68
CA LEU A 59 9.66 -4.50 -23.53
C LEU A 59 8.49 -4.87 -24.45
N CYS A 60 7.60 -3.93 -24.73
CA CYS A 60 6.42 -4.11 -25.56
C CYS A 60 6.28 -2.88 -26.48
N PRO A 61 6.86 -2.91 -27.71
CA PRO A 61 6.83 -1.77 -28.63
C PRO A 61 5.41 -1.31 -28.99
N ASP A 62 4.49 -2.26 -29.13
CA ASP A 62 3.07 -2.00 -29.45
C ASP A 62 2.20 -1.70 -28.22
N LEU A 63 2.82 -1.38 -27.09
CA LEU A 63 2.10 -1.09 -25.86
C LEU A 63 1.28 0.19 -25.96
N ILE A 64 -0.02 0.05 -25.74
CA ILE A 64 -0.94 1.18 -25.71
C ILE A 64 -0.98 1.77 -24.31
N PHE A 65 -0.60 3.05 -24.19
CA PHE A 65 -0.72 3.77 -22.92
C PHE A 65 -2.09 4.44 -22.80
N VAL A 66 -2.80 4.14 -21.70
CA VAL A 66 -4.11 4.69 -21.39
C VAL A 66 -4.00 5.65 -20.22
N ARG A 67 -4.71 6.78 -20.25
CA ARG A 67 -4.75 7.73 -19.13
C ARG A 67 -5.50 7.11 -17.96
N THR A 68 -5.08 7.48 -16.74
CA THR A 68 -5.77 7.07 -15.51
C THR A 68 -7.14 7.75 -15.37
N ASN A 69 -8.16 6.98 -15.04
CA ASN A 69 -9.51 7.47 -14.72
C ASN A 69 -9.90 7.08 -13.29
N PHE A 70 -9.32 7.78 -12.29
CA PHE A 70 -9.52 7.43 -10.89
C PHE A 70 -10.97 7.51 -10.44
N ASP A 71 -11.81 8.37 -11.03
CA ASP A 71 -13.20 8.47 -10.62
C ASP A 71 -13.98 7.22 -11.03
N ARG A 72 -13.72 6.72 -12.24
CA ARG A 72 -14.28 5.45 -12.71
C ARG A 72 -13.79 4.27 -11.85
N TYR A 73 -12.50 4.22 -11.50
CA TYR A 73 -11.97 3.15 -10.65
C TYR A 73 -12.59 3.17 -9.25
N LYS A 74 -12.81 4.35 -8.67
CA LYS A 74 -13.51 4.51 -7.38
C LYS A 74 -14.96 4.06 -7.45
N GLU A 75 -15.65 4.36 -8.56
CA GLU A 75 -17.03 3.92 -8.79
C GLU A 75 -17.12 2.39 -8.79
N VAL A 76 -16.29 1.73 -9.60
CA VAL A 76 -16.24 0.25 -9.67
C VAL A 76 -15.83 -0.33 -8.31
N SER A 77 -14.84 0.24 -7.64
CA SER A 77 -14.45 -0.15 -6.29
C SER A 77 -15.61 -0.11 -5.28
N LYS A 78 -16.47 0.92 -5.36
CA LYS A 78 -17.67 1.01 -4.52
C LYS A 78 -18.67 -0.12 -4.81
N GLN A 79 -18.84 -0.51 -6.09
CA GLN A 79 -19.70 -1.63 -6.46
C GLN A 79 -19.17 -2.95 -5.89
N ILE A 80 -17.86 -3.19 -6.00
CA ILE A 80 -17.19 -4.38 -5.45
C ILE A 80 -17.36 -4.44 -3.93
N ARG A 81 -17.13 -3.33 -3.23
CA ARG A 81 -17.27 -3.27 -1.77
C ARG A 81 -18.69 -3.53 -1.30
N LYS A 82 -19.72 -3.09 -2.04
CA LYS A 82 -21.12 -3.43 -1.75
C LYS A 82 -21.33 -4.95 -1.76
N ILE A 83 -20.68 -5.66 -2.70
CA ILE A 83 -20.76 -7.13 -2.73
C ILE A 83 -20.12 -7.73 -1.47
N PHE A 84 -18.95 -7.23 -1.03
CA PHE A 84 -18.31 -7.73 0.19
C PHE A 84 -19.20 -7.59 1.42
N PHE A 85 -19.87 -6.44 1.58
CA PHE A 85 -20.78 -6.19 2.70
C PHE A 85 -22.06 -7.04 2.69
N GLU A 86 -22.36 -7.72 1.59
CA GLU A 86 -23.45 -8.73 1.58
C GLU A 86 -23.09 -9.98 2.41
N TYR A 87 -21.79 -10.20 2.70
CA TYR A 87 -21.29 -11.39 3.40
C TYR A 87 -20.82 -11.11 4.82
N THR A 88 -20.18 -9.97 5.07
CA THR A 88 -19.64 -9.59 6.39
C THR A 88 -19.50 -8.09 6.53
N ASP A 89 -19.56 -7.58 7.76
CA ASP A 89 -19.19 -6.17 8.06
C ASP A 89 -17.70 -6.02 8.34
N LEU A 90 -16.99 -7.14 8.58
CA LEU A 90 -15.56 -7.16 8.81
C LEU A 90 -14.79 -7.14 7.48
N VAL A 91 -14.80 -6.00 6.80
CA VAL A 91 -14.11 -5.75 5.53
C VAL A 91 -13.00 -4.74 5.75
N GLU A 92 -11.75 -5.11 5.51
CA GLU A 92 -10.57 -4.22 5.57
C GLU A 92 -10.05 -3.94 4.16
N PRO A 93 -10.39 -2.79 3.56
CA PRO A 93 -9.85 -2.39 2.27
C PRO A 93 -8.37 -2.06 2.39
N LEU A 94 -7.54 -2.61 1.49
CA LEU A 94 -6.12 -2.28 1.36
C LEU A 94 -5.87 -1.24 0.28
N SER A 95 -6.67 -1.30 -0.80
CA SER A 95 -6.62 -0.40 -1.96
C SER A 95 -8.03 -0.20 -2.54
N LEU A 96 -8.12 0.24 -3.80
CA LEU A 96 -9.40 0.30 -4.53
C LEU A 96 -9.87 -1.08 -4.97
N ASP A 97 -8.97 -2.04 -5.12
CA ASP A 97 -9.17 -3.33 -5.79
C ASP A 97 -9.00 -4.55 -4.90
N GLU A 98 -8.54 -4.38 -3.66
CA GLU A 98 -8.35 -5.52 -2.76
C GLU A 98 -8.84 -5.25 -1.33
N ALA A 99 -9.31 -6.31 -0.69
CA ALA A 99 -9.73 -6.28 0.70
C ALA A 99 -9.54 -7.64 1.40
N TYR A 100 -9.33 -7.58 2.72
CA TYR A 100 -9.56 -8.73 3.60
C TYR A 100 -11.01 -8.74 4.06
N LEU A 101 -11.58 -9.93 4.13
CA LEU A 101 -12.88 -10.19 4.70
C LEU A 101 -12.72 -11.26 5.78
N ASP A 102 -13.22 -10.99 6.97
CA ASP A 102 -13.41 -12.02 7.99
C ASP A 102 -14.83 -12.56 7.85
N VAL A 103 -14.94 -13.83 7.46
CA VAL A 103 -16.19 -14.51 7.20
C VAL A 103 -16.45 -15.66 8.20
N THR A 104 -15.71 -15.64 9.32
CA THR A 104 -15.87 -16.61 10.41
C THR A 104 -17.33 -16.61 10.89
N GLU A 105 -17.84 -15.41 11.17
CA GLU A 105 -19.27 -15.16 11.36
C GLU A 105 -19.75 -14.32 10.18
N ASN A 106 -20.57 -14.93 9.31
CA ASN A 106 -20.98 -14.29 8.07
C ASN A 106 -22.51 -14.20 7.94
N LYS A 107 -22.98 -13.22 7.19
CA LYS A 107 -24.42 -12.92 7.00
C LYS A 107 -25.20 -13.98 6.21
N LYS A 108 -24.51 -14.95 5.60
CA LYS A 108 -25.13 -16.00 4.77
C LYS A 108 -25.31 -17.31 5.52
N GLY A 109 -24.77 -17.42 6.74
CA GLY A 109 -24.77 -18.67 7.49
C GLY A 109 -24.01 -19.81 6.81
N ASN A 110 -23.14 -19.48 5.84
CA ASN A 110 -22.35 -20.48 5.12
C ASN A 110 -21.05 -20.77 5.89
N PRO A 111 -20.82 -22.01 6.36
CA PRO A 111 -19.61 -22.35 7.12
C PRO A 111 -18.34 -22.40 6.26
N SER A 112 -18.45 -22.38 4.94
CA SER A 112 -17.32 -22.53 4.02
C SER A 112 -16.87 -21.20 3.46
N ALA A 113 -15.75 -20.67 3.96
CA ALA A 113 -15.10 -19.48 3.40
C ALA A 113 -14.69 -19.67 1.92
N THR A 114 -14.39 -20.90 1.50
CA THR A 114 -14.09 -21.26 0.10
C THR A 114 -15.30 -21.06 -0.80
N LEU A 115 -16.49 -21.49 -0.39
CA LEU A 115 -17.73 -21.29 -1.15
C LEU A 115 -18.12 -19.81 -1.18
N ILE A 116 -17.98 -19.09 -0.05
CA ILE A 116 -18.20 -17.64 0.01
C ILE A 116 -17.31 -16.93 -0.99
N ALA A 117 -16.02 -17.26 -1.06
CA ALA A 117 -15.09 -16.65 -2.02
C ALA A 117 -15.51 -16.94 -3.47
N THR A 118 -15.99 -18.15 -3.77
CA THR A 118 -16.53 -18.51 -5.09
C THR A 118 -17.75 -17.66 -5.46
N GLU A 119 -18.69 -17.49 -4.52
CA GLU A 119 -19.88 -16.66 -4.73
C GLU A 119 -19.52 -15.18 -4.92
N ILE A 120 -18.62 -14.64 -4.11
CA ILE A 120 -18.16 -13.25 -4.22
C ILE A 120 -17.57 -13.01 -5.61
N ARG A 121 -16.65 -13.87 -6.06
CA ARG A 121 -16.01 -13.76 -7.38
C ARG A 121 -17.04 -13.85 -8.51
N LYS A 122 -17.99 -14.76 -8.43
CA LYS A 122 -19.11 -14.89 -9.37
C LYS A 122 -19.94 -13.61 -9.42
N LYS A 123 -20.37 -13.08 -8.28
CA LYS A 123 -21.15 -11.84 -8.20
C LYS A 123 -20.38 -10.63 -8.73
N ILE A 124 -19.07 -10.53 -8.45
CA ILE A 124 -18.24 -9.47 -9.04
C ILE A 124 -18.31 -9.56 -10.56
N LYS A 125 -18.11 -10.74 -11.14
CA LYS A 125 -18.18 -10.97 -12.58
C LYS A 125 -19.54 -10.59 -13.16
N GLU A 126 -20.62 -11.01 -12.54
CA GLU A 126 -22.00 -10.74 -12.97
C GLU A 126 -22.34 -9.25 -12.91
N LYS A 127 -21.96 -8.56 -11.82
CA LYS A 127 -22.33 -7.15 -11.59
C LYS A 127 -21.40 -6.16 -12.30
N THR A 128 -20.15 -6.50 -12.48
CA THR A 128 -19.14 -5.54 -13.00
C THR A 128 -18.51 -5.96 -14.32
N GLY A 129 -18.71 -7.19 -14.79
CA GLY A 129 -17.99 -7.73 -15.95
C GLY A 129 -16.51 -8.06 -15.71
N LEU A 130 -15.97 -7.74 -14.52
CA LEU A 130 -14.56 -7.91 -14.17
C LEU A 130 -14.29 -9.23 -13.47
N ASN A 131 -13.03 -9.66 -13.47
CA ASN A 131 -12.59 -10.86 -12.75
C ASN A 131 -11.87 -10.46 -11.45
N ALA A 132 -12.03 -11.31 -10.43
CA ALA A 132 -11.30 -11.24 -9.19
C ALA A 132 -10.67 -12.59 -8.86
N SER A 133 -9.55 -12.57 -8.15
CA SER A 133 -8.93 -13.75 -7.56
C SER A 133 -9.04 -13.71 -6.05
N ALA A 134 -9.07 -14.88 -5.40
CA ALA A 134 -9.25 -14.98 -3.96
C ALA A 134 -8.27 -15.97 -3.32
N GLY A 135 -7.79 -15.59 -2.13
CA GLY A 135 -7.02 -16.46 -1.25
C GLY A 135 -7.77 -16.66 0.07
N ILE A 136 -7.92 -17.89 0.49
CA ILE A 136 -8.65 -18.28 1.68
C ILE A 136 -7.71 -18.99 2.64
N SER A 137 -7.65 -18.51 3.89
CA SER A 137 -6.84 -19.14 4.92
C SER A 137 -7.25 -18.68 6.32
N VAL A 138 -6.60 -19.23 7.34
CA VAL A 138 -6.82 -18.93 8.75
C VAL A 138 -6.31 -17.57 9.21
N ASN A 139 -5.51 -16.88 8.38
CA ASN A 139 -5.00 -15.55 8.70
C ASN A 139 -4.77 -14.69 7.44
N LYS A 140 -4.68 -13.38 7.64
CA LYS A 140 -4.55 -12.40 6.55
C LYS A 140 -3.29 -12.57 5.71
N PHE A 141 -2.17 -12.93 6.36
CA PHE A 141 -0.88 -13.06 5.68
C PHE A 141 -0.92 -14.17 4.62
N VAL A 142 -1.37 -15.35 5.00
CA VAL A 142 -1.47 -16.50 4.09
C VAL A 142 -2.55 -16.28 3.04
N ALA A 143 -3.71 -15.75 3.44
CA ALA A 143 -4.80 -15.46 2.50
C ALA A 143 -4.35 -14.51 1.37
N LYS A 144 -3.55 -13.46 1.69
CA LYS A 144 -3.04 -12.54 0.66
C LYS A 144 -2.07 -13.23 -0.29
N ILE A 145 -1.16 -14.04 0.21
CA ILE A 145 -0.24 -14.81 -0.64
C ILE A 145 -1.02 -15.79 -1.53
N ALA A 146 -1.99 -16.49 -0.95
CA ALA A 146 -2.80 -17.47 -1.66
C ALA A 146 -3.61 -16.86 -2.82
N SER A 147 -4.07 -15.61 -2.68
CA SER A 147 -4.83 -14.92 -3.74
C SER A 147 -4.04 -14.70 -5.03
N ASP A 148 -2.69 -14.68 -4.96
CA ASP A 148 -1.83 -14.48 -6.12
C ASP A 148 -1.44 -15.78 -6.84
N ILE A 149 -1.69 -16.96 -6.22
CA ILE A 149 -1.20 -18.24 -6.76
C ILE A 149 -1.87 -18.62 -8.08
N ASN A 150 -3.20 -18.47 -8.14
CA ASN A 150 -4.01 -18.92 -9.27
C ASN A 150 -4.56 -17.73 -10.11
N LYS A 151 -3.92 -16.57 -10.07
CA LYS A 151 -4.29 -15.43 -10.94
C LYS A 151 -4.02 -15.75 -12.43
N PRO A 152 -4.87 -15.27 -13.35
CA PRO A 152 -6.13 -14.55 -13.15
C PRO A 152 -7.35 -15.47 -12.91
N ASN A 153 -8.43 -14.88 -12.40
CA ASN A 153 -9.74 -15.50 -12.19
C ASN A 153 -9.66 -16.83 -11.45
N GLY A 154 -8.81 -16.90 -10.44
CA GLY A 154 -8.58 -18.10 -9.66
C GLY A 154 -8.84 -17.91 -8.16
N GLN A 155 -8.83 -19.00 -7.44
CA GLN A 155 -8.78 -18.97 -5.99
C GLN A 155 -7.91 -20.10 -5.45
N LYS A 156 -7.36 -19.91 -4.27
CA LYS A 156 -6.57 -20.90 -3.54
C LYS A 156 -6.96 -20.87 -2.07
N THR A 157 -7.36 -22.04 -1.57
CA THR A 157 -7.55 -22.26 -0.14
C THR A 157 -6.32 -22.93 0.43
N ILE A 158 -5.88 -22.45 1.59
CA ILE A 158 -4.79 -23.04 2.40
C ILE A 158 -5.38 -23.30 3.78
N GLY A 159 -5.60 -24.57 4.09
CA GLY A 159 -6.14 -25.02 5.38
C GLY A 159 -5.13 -24.87 6.52
N PRO A 160 -5.57 -24.98 7.78
CA PRO A 160 -4.70 -24.84 8.95
C PRO A 160 -3.42 -25.69 8.89
N GLU A 161 -3.57 -26.97 8.54
CA GLU A 161 -2.47 -27.95 8.47
C GLU A 161 -1.51 -27.67 7.29
N GLU A 162 -2.01 -27.00 6.24
CA GLU A 162 -1.23 -26.71 5.04
C GLU A 162 -0.40 -25.42 5.16
N VAL A 163 -0.68 -24.55 6.16
CA VAL A 163 -0.07 -23.21 6.24
C VAL A 163 1.46 -23.28 6.27
N VAL A 164 2.02 -24.03 7.18
CA VAL A 164 3.49 -24.10 7.32
C VAL A 164 4.14 -24.81 6.13
N PRO A 165 3.69 -26.00 5.69
CA PRO A 165 4.21 -26.63 4.48
C PRO A 165 4.14 -25.72 3.23
N PHE A 166 3.02 -25.01 3.05
CA PHE A 166 2.85 -24.06 1.95
C PHE A 166 3.88 -22.93 2.00
N LEU A 167 4.06 -22.30 3.17
CA LEU A 167 5.02 -21.22 3.32
C LEU A 167 6.47 -21.68 3.14
N GLU A 168 6.84 -22.87 3.61
CA GLU A 168 8.17 -23.42 3.46
C GLU A 168 8.62 -23.60 2.01
N THR A 169 7.69 -23.94 1.12
CA THR A 169 7.99 -24.15 -0.32
C THR A 169 8.12 -22.86 -1.11
N LEU A 170 7.66 -21.72 -0.56
CA LEU A 170 7.64 -20.47 -1.29
C LEU A 170 9.01 -19.78 -1.28
N ASP A 171 9.37 -19.18 -2.40
CA ASP A 171 10.42 -18.18 -2.48
C ASP A 171 10.05 -16.97 -1.60
N VAL A 172 10.97 -16.49 -0.76
CA VAL A 172 10.72 -15.37 0.17
C VAL A 172 10.28 -14.08 -0.51
N LYS A 173 10.58 -13.91 -1.81
CA LYS A 173 10.10 -12.76 -2.59
C LYS A 173 8.56 -12.71 -2.72
N LYS A 174 7.87 -13.83 -2.49
CA LYS A 174 6.41 -13.92 -2.50
C LYS A 174 5.78 -13.61 -1.14
N PHE A 175 6.59 -13.47 -0.11
CA PHE A 175 6.10 -13.10 1.21
C PHE A 175 5.63 -11.65 1.21
N TYR A 176 4.41 -11.44 1.65
CA TYR A 176 3.88 -10.07 1.79
C TYR A 176 4.77 -9.23 2.71
N GLY A 177 5.17 -8.05 2.24
CA GLY A 177 6.11 -7.17 2.95
C GLY A 177 7.59 -7.38 2.59
N VAL A 178 7.93 -8.39 1.79
CA VAL A 178 9.28 -8.59 1.27
C VAL A 178 9.41 -7.90 -0.10
N GLY A 179 9.89 -6.66 -0.09
CA GLY A 179 10.21 -5.91 -1.31
C GLY A 179 11.58 -6.28 -1.89
N LYS A 180 11.95 -5.64 -3.01
CA LYS A 180 13.22 -5.92 -3.74
C LYS A 180 14.45 -5.87 -2.82
N VAL A 181 14.60 -4.82 -2.02
CA VAL A 181 15.77 -4.63 -1.13
C VAL A 181 15.83 -5.73 -0.06
N THR A 182 14.69 -6.03 0.57
CA THR A 182 14.61 -7.08 1.59
C THR A 182 14.91 -8.45 1.01
N LYS A 183 14.35 -8.76 -0.17
CA LYS A 183 14.63 -9.99 -0.91
C LYS A 183 16.13 -10.15 -1.18
N GLU A 184 16.77 -9.13 -1.72
CA GLU A 184 18.20 -9.15 -2.02
C GLU A 184 19.06 -9.33 -0.75
N LYS A 185 18.65 -8.72 0.37
CA LYS A 185 19.29 -8.93 1.68
C LYS A 185 19.09 -10.36 2.17
N MET A 186 17.87 -10.91 2.08
CA MET A 186 17.59 -12.30 2.45
C MET A 186 18.44 -13.28 1.63
N TYR A 187 18.51 -13.10 0.32
CA TYR A 187 19.31 -13.95 -0.57
C TYR A 187 20.80 -13.92 -0.23
N ARG A 188 21.37 -12.76 0.09
CA ARG A 188 22.77 -12.64 0.55
C ARG A 188 23.03 -13.38 1.86
N LEU A 189 22.00 -13.53 2.70
CA LEU A 189 22.07 -14.28 3.96
C LEU A 189 21.72 -15.78 3.79
N GLY A 190 21.62 -16.28 2.55
CA GLY A 190 21.29 -17.68 2.27
C GLY A 190 19.82 -18.02 2.57
N ILE A 191 18.92 -17.04 2.57
CA ILE A 191 17.49 -17.23 2.80
C ILE A 191 16.77 -17.04 1.47
N PHE A 192 16.44 -18.14 0.79
CA PHE A 192 15.77 -18.14 -0.52
C PHE A 192 14.31 -18.53 -0.40
N THR A 193 13.99 -19.44 0.51
CA THR A 193 12.66 -20.04 0.70
C THR A 193 12.14 -19.78 2.10
N GLY A 194 10.84 -20.02 2.30
CA GLY A 194 10.25 -20.02 3.64
C GLY A 194 10.90 -21.06 4.56
N LYS A 195 11.35 -22.22 4.03
CA LYS A 195 12.10 -23.22 4.81
C LYS A 195 13.41 -22.64 5.34
N ASP A 196 14.17 -21.94 4.49
CA ASP A 196 15.42 -21.29 4.93
C ASP A 196 15.13 -20.19 5.97
N LEU A 197 14.07 -19.41 5.76
CA LEU A 197 13.65 -18.38 6.71
C LEU A 197 13.25 -18.98 8.07
N LYS A 198 12.51 -20.09 8.06
CA LYS A 198 12.07 -20.78 9.27
C LYS A 198 13.23 -21.39 10.06
N SER A 199 14.32 -21.79 9.38
CA SER A 199 15.52 -22.34 10.03
C SER A 199 16.32 -21.30 10.83
N LYS A 200 16.08 -20.01 10.64
CA LYS A 200 16.79 -18.94 11.35
C LYS A 200 16.19 -18.70 12.73
N SER A 201 17.08 -18.37 13.70
CA SER A 201 16.63 -17.98 15.04
C SER A 201 15.97 -16.59 15.04
N LEU A 202 15.24 -16.27 16.12
CA LEU A 202 14.63 -14.96 16.30
C LEU A 202 15.72 -13.88 16.37
N GLU A 203 16.75 -14.12 17.16
CA GLU A 203 17.89 -13.22 17.39
C GLU A 203 18.57 -12.87 16.05
N PHE A 204 18.87 -13.89 15.23
CA PHE A 204 19.45 -13.68 13.91
C PHE A 204 18.57 -12.78 13.03
N LEU A 205 17.26 -13.04 13.01
CA LEU A 205 16.34 -12.25 12.18
C LEU A 205 16.16 -10.83 12.71
N GLU A 206 16.17 -10.62 14.03
CA GLU A 206 16.08 -9.28 14.63
C GLU A 206 17.37 -8.48 14.43
N GLU A 207 18.53 -9.12 14.54
CA GLU A 207 19.82 -8.48 14.24
C GLU A 207 19.88 -7.96 12.80
N HIS A 208 19.45 -8.76 11.84
CA HIS A 208 19.56 -8.39 10.43
C HIS A 208 18.39 -7.53 9.90
N PHE A 209 17.17 -7.67 10.46
CA PHE A 209 15.96 -7.02 9.94
C PHE A 209 15.25 -6.13 10.96
N GLY A 210 15.80 -5.97 12.16
CA GLY A 210 15.20 -5.18 13.23
C GLY A 210 13.80 -5.68 13.59
N LYS A 211 12.87 -4.77 13.80
CA LYS A 211 11.46 -5.09 14.12
C LYS A 211 10.79 -6.02 13.09
N SER A 212 11.21 -5.94 11.83
CA SER A 212 10.69 -6.83 10.79
C SER A 212 11.17 -8.27 10.95
N GLY A 213 12.32 -8.50 11.63
CA GLY A 213 12.82 -9.84 11.92
C GLY A 213 11.86 -10.66 12.77
N GLY A 214 11.35 -10.07 13.86
CA GLY A 214 10.33 -10.69 14.69
C GLY A 214 9.01 -10.97 13.93
N PHE A 215 8.62 -10.10 12.99
CA PHE A 215 7.49 -10.36 12.11
C PHE A 215 7.77 -11.57 11.19
N TYR A 216 8.90 -11.62 10.50
CA TYR A 216 9.27 -12.75 9.61
C TYR A 216 9.35 -14.07 10.33
N TYR A 217 9.93 -14.07 11.56
CA TYR A 217 9.99 -15.25 12.40
C TYR A 217 8.62 -15.86 12.69
N LYS A 218 7.64 -15.00 13.01
CA LYS A 218 6.27 -15.41 13.31
C LYS A 218 5.52 -15.90 12.08
N VAL A 219 5.52 -15.09 11.01
CA VAL A 219 4.67 -15.38 9.84
C VAL A 219 5.10 -16.64 9.11
N VAL A 220 6.41 -16.96 9.03
CA VAL A 220 6.88 -18.20 8.40
C VAL A 220 6.46 -19.45 9.19
N ARG A 221 6.14 -19.30 10.46
CA ARG A 221 5.58 -20.35 11.35
C ARG A 221 4.05 -20.35 11.36
N GLY A 222 3.42 -19.62 10.42
CA GLY A 222 1.97 -19.52 10.34
C GLY A 222 1.32 -18.59 11.36
N ILE A 223 2.12 -17.90 12.20
CA ILE A 223 1.60 -17.07 13.29
C ILE A 223 1.38 -15.64 12.81
N HIS A 224 0.11 -15.28 12.62
CA HIS A 224 -0.30 -13.92 12.29
C HIS A 224 -1.67 -13.61 12.90
N THR A 225 -1.67 -12.91 14.03
CA THR A 225 -2.85 -12.66 14.89
C THR A 225 -3.59 -11.35 14.59
N SER A 226 -3.18 -10.62 13.54
CA SER A 226 -3.80 -9.33 13.20
C SER A 226 -5.23 -9.54 12.70
N LYS A 227 -6.20 -9.02 13.44
CA LYS A 227 -7.62 -9.05 13.06
C LYS A 227 -7.90 -8.19 11.82
N VAL A 228 -8.99 -8.46 11.13
CA VAL A 228 -9.54 -7.60 10.09
C VAL A 228 -10.03 -6.30 10.73
N LYS A 229 -9.60 -5.15 10.19
CA LYS A 229 -9.88 -3.80 10.72
C LYS A 229 -10.71 -3.02 9.71
N PRO A 230 -12.04 -2.93 9.89
CA PRO A 230 -12.93 -2.24 8.94
C PRO A 230 -12.67 -0.74 8.80
N SER A 231 -12.10 -0.13 9.82
CA SER A 231 -11.79 1.30 9.83
C SER A 231 -10.32 1.57 10.13
N ARG A 232 -9.80 2.62 9.51
CA ARG A 232 -8.45 3.11 9.74
C ARG A 232 -8.46 4.62 9.91
N THR A 233 -7.94 5.11 11.03
CA THR A 233 -7.72 6.54 11.23
C THR A 233 -6.60 7.02 10.29
N GLN A 234 -6.88 8.04 9.49
CA GLN A 234 -5.88 8.68 8.64
C GLN A 234 -4.89 9.45 9.51
N LYS A 235 -3.59 9.18 9.35
CA LYS A 235 -2.52 9.80 10.15
C LYS A 235 -1.85 10.99 9.47
N SER A 236 -1.90 11.04 8.15
CA SER A 236 -1.33 12.14 7.35
C SER A 236 -2.09 12.31 6.05
N LEU A 237 -1.96 13.50 5.47
CA LEU A 237 -2.48 13.84 4.17
C LEU A 237 -1.38 14.60 3.40
N ALA A 238 -1.14 14.21 2.16
CA ALA A 238 -0.04 14.78 1.38
C ALA A 238 -0.43 14.93 -0.10
N ALA A 239 0.29 15.84 -0.78
CA ALA A 239 0.39 15.91 -2.23
C ALA A 239 1.86 16.05 -2.63
N GLU A 240 2.23 15.47 -3.78
CA GLU A 240 3.58 15.57 -4.32
C GLU A 240 3.57 15.55 -5.84
N HIS A 241 4.44 16.34 -6.46
CA HIS A 241 4.58 16.42 -7.91
C HIS A 241 5.99 16.08 -8.36
N THR A 242 6.11 15.14 -9.30
CA THR A 242 7.36 14.90 -10.04
C THR A 242 7.36 15.79 -11.28
N PHE A 243 8.35 16.63 -11.42
CA PHE A 243 8.45 17.57 -12.53
C PHE A 243 8.93 16.88 -13.81
N SER A 244 8.57 17.42 -14.97
CA SER A 244 9.06 16.95 -16.28
C SER A 244 10.58 17.09 -16.39
N GLU A 245 11.11 18.20 -15.87
CA GLU A 245 12.54 18.51 -15.77
C GLU A 245 12.92 18.78 -14.32
N ASN A 246 14.22 18.70 -14.01
CA ASN A 246 14.68 19.04 -12.66
C ASN A 246 14.72 20.55 -12.48
N ILE A 247 14.33 21.04 -11.33
CA ILE A 247 14.27 22.46 -10.99
C ILE A 247 15.47 22.83 -10.10
N SER A 248 16.18 23.90 -10.45
CA SER A 248 17.25 24.47 -9.63
C SER A 248 16.90 25.84 -9.07
N SER A 249 15.93 26.54 -9.67
CA SER A 249 15.49 27.87 -9.22
C SER A 249 14.55 27.74 -8.02
N GLU A 250 14.88 28.42 -6.93
CA GLU A 250 14.03 28.49 -5.73
C GLU A 250 12.69 29.22 -6.01
N ILE A 251 12.68 30.18 -6.94
CA ILE A 251 11.45 30.86 -7.38
C ILE A 251 10.48 29.84 -7.99
N PHE A 252 10.95 29.04 -8.94
CA PHE A 252 10.11 27.98 -9.53
C PHE A 252 9.72 26.90 -8.53
N MET A 253 10.57 26.61 -7.55
CA MET A 253 10.19 25.67 -6.47
C MET A 253 9.03 26.23 -5.65
N MET A 254 9.05 27.54 -5.34
CA MET A 254 7.96 28.18 -4.59
C MET A 254 6.65 28.19 -5.39
N GLU A 255 6.66 28.47 -6.69
CA GLU A 255 5.47 28.39 -7.55
C GLU A 255 4.87 26.97 -7.52
N ARG A 256 5.70 25.91 -7.63
CA ARG A 256 5.23 24.54 -7.56
C ARG A 256 4.70 24.14 -6.18
N LEU A 257 5.33 24.64 -5.12
CA LEU A 257 4.88 24.42 -3.74
C LEU A 257 3.55 25.13 -3.47
N GLU A 258 3.29 26.25 -4.12
CA GLU A 258 1.99 26.93 -4.05
C GLU A 258 0.87 26.10 -4.64
N GLU A 259 1.09 25.48 -5.82
CA GLU A 259 0.14 24.54 -6.44
C GLU A 259 -0.12 23.31 -5.53
N ILE A 260 0.97 22.73 -4.97
CA ILE A 260 0.88 21.57 -4.08
C ILE A 260 0.16 21.93 -2.77
N ALA A 261 0.41 23.11 -2.20
CA ALA A 261 -0.27 23.57 -1.00
C ALA A 261 -1.78 23.76 -1.21
N ALA A 262 -2.18 24.32 -2.36
CA ALA A 262 -3.60 24.43 -2.73
C ALA A 262 -4.25 23.04 -2.85
N GLU A 263 -3.56 22.06 -3.42
CA GLU A 263 -4.07 20.70 -3.50
C GLU A 263 -4.20 20.06 -2.11
N VAL A 264 -3.23 20.26 -1.21
CA VAL A 264 -3.28 19.78 0.18
C VAL A 264 -4.44 20.43 0.93
N GLU A 265 -4.64 21.74 0.81
CA GLU A 265 -5.78 22.44 1.41
C GLU A 265 -7.11 21.86 0.94
N ASN A 266 -7.29 21.68 -0.38
CA ASN A 266 -8.52 21.11 -0.94
C ASN A 266 -8.79 19.69 -0.39
N ARG A 267 -7.76 18.87 -0.27
CA ARG A 267 -7.84 17.52 0.32
C ARG A 267 -8.18 17.57 1.81
N LEU A 268 -7.62 18.51 2.57
CA LEU A 268 -7.91 18.71 3.99
C LEU A 268 -9.37 19.18 4.19
N LYS A 269 -9.80 20.18 3.43
CA LYS A 269 -11.18 20.71 3.45
C LYS A 269 -12.21 19.62 3.12
N SER A 270 -11.97 18.84 2.06
CA SER A 270 -12.90 17.77 1.64
C SER A 270 -13.11 16.69 2.70
N LYS A 271 -12.13 16.49 3.59
CA LYS A 271 -12.17 15.51 4.67
C LYS A 271 -12.43 16.13 6.05
N LYS A 272 -12.58 17.44 6.14
CA LYS A 272 -12.71 18.21 7.38
C LYS A 272 -11.55 17.93 8.36
N LEU A 273 -10.32 17.87 7.82
CA LEU A 273 -9.11 17.61 8.57
C LEU A 273 -8.24 18.86 8.68
N ALA A 274 -7.49 18.95 9.76
CA ALA A 274 -6.41 19.89 9.99
C ALA A 274 -5.27 19.17 10.72
N GLY A 275 -4.03 19.64 10.61
CA GLY A 275 -2.91 18.98 11.27
C GLY A 275 -1.90 19.97 11.84
N LYS A 276 -1.02 19.48 12.70
CA LYS A 276 -0.01 20.31 13.41
C LYS A 276 1.37 20.25 12.77
N THR A 277 1.72 19.17 12.06
CA THR A 277 3.07 19.01 11.51
C THR A 277 3.03 19.14 10.00
N VAL A 278 3.78 20.12 9.50
CA VAL A 278 4.05 20.31 8.08
C VAL A 278 5.39 19.67 7.75
N THR A 279 5.43 18.85 6.72
CA THR A 279 6.65 18.23 6.21
C THR A 279 6.84 18.58 4.74
N LEU A 280 7.95 19.22 4.42
CA LEU A 280 8.44 19.42 3.05
C LEU A 280 9.25 18.18 2.65
N LYS A 281 8.86 17.56 1.54
CA LYS A 281 9.57 16.45 0.92
C LYS A 281 10.28 16.94 -0.33
N ILE A 282 11.59 16.68 -0.42
CA ILE A 282 12.45 17.06 -1.54
C ILE A 282 13.10 15.77 -2.07
N LYS A 283 12.92 15.48 -3.35
CA LYS A 283 13.66 14.42 -4.01
C LYS A 283 14.55 15.03 -5.09
N TYR A 284 15.83 14.75 -5.00
CA TYR A 284 16.84 15.24 -5.92
C TYR A 284 16.93 14.41 -7.21
N ARG A 285 17.71 14.87 -8.19
CA ARG A 285 17.89 14.21 -9.50
C ARG A 285 18.48 12.80 -9.39
N ASP A 286 19.31 12.57 -8.38
CA ASP A 286 19.94 11.28 -8.06
C ASP A 286 19.01 10.33 -7.27
N PHE A 287 17.73 10.72 -7.07
CA PHE A 287 16.71 10.04 -6.25
C PHE A 287 16.97 10.08 -4.73
N THR A 288 18.00 10.78 -4.26
CA THR A 288 18.17 11.05 -2.84
C THR A 288 16.95 11.81 -2.30
N LEU A 289 16.47 11.38 -1.13
CA LEU A 289 15.30 11.96 -0.48
C LEU A 289 15.71 12.74 0.75
N GLN A 290 15.23 13.98 0.87
CA GLN A 290 15.32 14.81 2.06
C GLN A 290 13.92 15.19 2.52
N THR A 291 13.69 15.18 3.84
CA THR A 291 12.46 15.70 4.45
C THR A 291 12.83 16.72 5.53
N ARG A 292 12.10 17.83 5.57
CA ARG A 292 12.20 18.86 6.61
C ARG A 292 10.83 19.05 7.22
N SER A 293 10.74 19.13 8.54
CA SER A 293 9.43 19.17 9.24
C SER A 293 9.40 20.21 10.32
N LYS A 294 8.25 20.87 10.48
CA LYS A 294 7.97 21.77 11.60
C LYS A 294 6.62 21.42 12.21
N THR A 295 6.58 21.32 13.53
CA THR A 295 5.34 21.10 14.29
C THR A 295 4.90 22.41 14.92
N LEU A 296 3.64 22.78 14.70
CA LEU A 296 3.01 23.98 15.22
C LEU A 296 2.19 23.67 16.47
N PRO A 297 1.97 24.64 17.36
CA PRO A 297 1.11 24.44 18.53
C PRO A 297 -0.38 24.33 18.17
N LEU A 298 -0.81 24.84 17.01
CA LEU A 298 -2.19 24.87 16.54
C LEU A 298 -2.39 23.98 15.31
N PHE A 299 -3.63 23.58 15.05
CA PHE A 299 -4.00 22.88 13.83
C PHE A 299 -4.16 23.85 12.66
N ILE A 300 -3.56 23.54 11.53
CA ILE A 300 -3.66 24.32 10.31
C ILE A 300 -4.24 23.49 9.15
N ALA A 301 -4.92 24.18 8.23
CA ALA A 301 -5.50 23.57 7.03
C ALA A 301 -5.47 24.53 5.83
N SER A 302 -5.24 25.83 6.02
CA SER A 302 -5.24 26.82 4.92
C SER A 302 -3.93 26.80 4.16
N LYS A 303 -4.04 27.10 2.85
CA LYS A 303 -2.91 27.21 1.93
C LYS A 303 -1.86 28.20 2.45
N GLU A 304 -2.31 29.36 2.93
CA GLU A 304 -1.45 30.47 3.37
C GLU A 304 -0.55 30.04 4.51
N LEU A 305 -1.13 29.45 5.58
CA LEU A 305 -0.35 28.97 6.73
C LEU A 305 0.57 27.80 6.38
N ILE A 306 0.14 26.91 5.48
CA ILE A 306 0.98 25.82 4.99
C ILE A 306 2.18 26.39 4.22
N LEU A 307 1.95 27.37 3.33
CA LEU A 307 3.02 27.98 2.53
C LEU A 307 4.03 28.76 3.36
N GLU A 308 3.58 29.49 4.39
CA GLU A 308 4.46 30.18 5.32
C GLU A 308 5.49 29.20 5.94
N VAL A 309 5.00 28.08 6.46
CA VAL A 309 5.88 27.05 7.03
C VAL A 309 6.74 26.37 5.97
N VAL A 310 6.20 26.07 4.81
CA VAL A 310 6.93 25.42 3.71
C VAL A 310 8.04 26.31 3.19
N LYS A 311 7.83 27.63 3.10
CA LYS A 311 8.85 28.62 2.74
C LYS A 311 10.01 28.60 3.73
N GLU A 312 9.73 28.63 5.01
CA GLU A 312 10.76 28.51 6.06
C GLU A 312 11.57 27.22 5.91
N LEU A 313 10.87 26.07 5.71
CA LEU A 313 11.52 24.77 5.54
C LEU A 313 12.34 24.70 4.24
N LEU A 314 11.91 25.36 3.16
CA LEU A 314 12.64 25.38 1.90
C LEU A 314 13.98 26.10 2.06
N PHE A 315 13.98 27.25 2.72
CA PHE A 315 15.16 28.12 2.90
C PHE A 315 16.01 27.77 4.12
N GLN A 316 15.64 26.78 4.90
CA GLN A 316 16.40 26.33 6.07
C GLN A 316 17.83 25.90 5.71
N GLU A 317 18.02 25.28 4.54
CA GLU A 317 19.30 24.84 4.02
C GLU A 317 19.31 25.00 2.49
N LYS A 318 20.49 25.27 1.90
CA LYS A 318 20.65 25.27 0.44
C LYS A 318 20.35 23.91 -0.16
N MET A 319 19.77 23.91 -1.37
CA MET A 319 19.55 22.67 -2.12
C MET A 319 20.89 22.02 -2.49
N LYS A 320 21.00 20.72 -2.27
CA LYS A 320 22.22 19.95 -2.57
C LYS A 320 22.42 19.76 -4.07
N GLU A 321 21.31 19.59 -4.78
CA GLU A 321 21.25 19.24 -6.20
C GLU A 321 19.96 19.81 -6.81
N SER A 322 19.80 19.70 -8.13
CA SER A 322 18.54 20.02 -8.79
C SER A 322 17.43 19.08 -8.32
N VAL A 323 16.24 19.65 -8.13
CA VAL A 323 15.09 18.99 -7.52
C VAL A 323 14.21 18.32 -8.57
N ARG A 324 13.97 17.03 -8.41
CA ARG A 324 13.11 16.19 -9.27
C ARG A 324 11.65 16.20 -8.84
N LEU A 325 11.38 16.25 -7.52
CA LEU A 325 10.04 16.18 -6.94
C LEU A 325 10.00 17.04 -5.69
N LEU A 326 8.88 17.72 -5.52
CA LEU A 326 8.50 18.36 -4.27
C LEU A 326 7.17 17.80 -3.76
N GLY A 327 7.02 17.79 -2.45
CA GLY A 327 5.78 17.35 -1.80
C GLY A 327 5.55 18.03 -0.46
N ILE A 328 4.29 18.16 -0.08
CA ILE A 328 3.87 18.69 1.22
C ILE A 328 3.01 17.64 1.89
N SER A 329 3.32 17.34 3.16
CA SER A 329 2.53 16.43 3.98
C SER A 329 2.12 17.11 5.28
N ILE A 330 0.88 16.93 5.67
CA ILE A 330 0.32 17.36 6.94
C ILE A 330 0.03 16.13 7.79
N SER A 331 0.54 16.11 9.03
CA SER A 331 0.37 15.01 9.98
C SER A 331 0.02 15.53 11.38
N HIS A 332 -0.13 14.62 12.37
CA HIS A 332 -0.74 14.92 13.64
C HIS A 332 -2.11 15.58 13.44
N LEU A 333 -2.99 14.81 12.78
CA LEU A 333 -4.30 15.28 12.37
C LEU A 333 -5.26 15.36 13.57
N ASN A 334 -6.25 16.25 13.48
CA ASN A 334 -7.26 16.48 14.52
C ASN A 334 -8.25 15.31 14.73
N ASN A 335 -8.16 14.25 13.93
CA ASN A 335 -8.90 13.01 14.11
C ASN A 335 -8.11 11.91 14.86
N GLU A 336 -6.88 12.21 15.29
CA GLU A 336 -6.11 11.30 16.13
C GLU A 336 -6.66 11.37 17.57
N THR A 337 -7.16 10.24 18.09
CA THR A 337 -7.48 10.11 19.53
C THR A 337 -6.18 10.29 20.31
N PRO A 338 -6.14 11.16 21.35
CA PRO A 338 -4.94 11.30 22.15
C PRO A 338 -4.54 9.92 22.68
N LYS A 339 -3.33 9.48 22.41
CA LYS A 339 -2.78 8.30 23.09
C LYS A 339 -2.83 8.60 24.57
N LYS A 340 -3.62 7.82 25.34
CA LYS A 340 -3.46 7.79 26.78
C LYS A 340 -1.98 7.55 27.05
N LYS A 341 -1.27 8.54 27.63
CA LYS A 341 0.06 8.31 28.19
C LYS A 341 -0.14 7.16 29.16
N GLU A 342 0.45 6.01 28.88
CA GLU A 342 0.62 4.98 29.89
C GLU A 342 1.45 5.66 30.98
N VAL A 343 0.81 5.95 32.10
CA VAL A 343 1.51 6.32 33.33
C VAL A 343 2.38 5.11 33.64
N PRO A 344 3.70 5.26 33.76
CA PRO A 344 4.54 4.16 34.20
C PRO A 344 3.93 3.63 35.49
N LYS A 345 3.56 2.37 35.55
CA LYS A 345 3.28 1.72 36.83
C LYS A 345 4.58 1.79 37.61
N GLU A 346 4.66 2.75 38.54
CA GLU A 346 5.67 2.69 39.60
C GLU A 346 5.49 1.34 40.29
N SER A 347 6.43 0.46 40.07
CA SER A 347 6.59 -0.75 40.85
C SER A 347 7.02 -0.26 42.25
N ILE A 348 6.08 -0.17 43.17
CA ILE A 348 6.40 -0.01 44.58
C ILE A 348 6.96 -1.35 45.02
N ASP A 349 8.28 -1.49 44.97
CA ASP A 349 9.00 -2.58 45.65
C ASP A 349 8.90 -2.30 47.18
N VAL A 350 7.85 -2.86 47.77
CA VAL A 350 7.75 -2.90 49.24
C VAL A 350 8.69 -3.99 49.73
N GLN A 351 9.88 -3.59 50.10
CA GLN A 351 10.82 -4.49 50.79
C GLN A 351 10.33 -4.65 52.24
N LEU A 352 9.64 -5.76 52.52
CA LEU A 352 9.29 -6.16 53.88
C LEU A 352 10.59 -6.56 54.61
N LYS A 353 11.07 -5.73 55.56
CA LYS A 353 12.04 -6.12 56.55
C LYS A 353 11.36 -7.05 57.56
N LEU A 354 11.76 -8.29 57.62
CA LEU A 354 11.48 -9.14 58.76
C LEU A 354 12.51 -8.80 59.86
N GLU A 355 12.06 -8.23 60.96
CA GLU A 355 12.83 -8.17 62.20
C GLU A 355 12.62 -9.47 62.98
N PHE A 356 13.70 -10.13 63.37
CA PHE A 356 13.74 -11.26 64.27
C PHE A 356 14.13 -10.77 65.65
#